data_b8e67f3eca54d2c63e772d652deb351c
#
_entry.id   b8e67f3eca54d2c63e772d652deb351c
#
_cell.length_a   1.000
_cell.length_b   1.000
_cell.length_c   1.000
_cell.angle_alpha   90.00
_cell.angle_beta   90.00
_cell.angle_gamma   90.00
#
_symmetry.space_group_name_H-M   'P 1'
#
loop_
_entity.id
_entity.type
_entity.pdbx_description
1 polymer ?
#
loop_
_entity_poly.entity_id
_entity_poly.type
_entity_poly.pdbx_seq_one_letter_code
_entity_poly.pdbx_strand_id
1 'polypeptide(L)'
;MDNQQNTLTYEIIKAAVAGEKWATERILRYYDDYMTELATVRERQPDGSVKIYVDEDLKQEIALKLLEEIPNFPMEEAERVAEEGEAD
;
A
#
# COMPACT_ATOMS: atom_id res chain seq x y z
N MET A 1 -0.30 -14.89 16.34
CA MET A 1 -0.50 -14.28 16.20
C MET A 1 -0.40 -13.00 15.64
N ASP A 2 0.57 -12.49 15.39
CA ASP A 2 0.69 -11.20 15.00
C ASP A 2 0.49 -10.92 13.58
N ASN A 3 0.27 -11.92 12.80
CA ASN A 3 0.02 -11.72 11.38
C ASN A 3 -1.19 -10.88 11.13
N GLN A 4 -2.12 -10.86 12.07
CA GLN A 4 -3.33 -10.10 11.85
C GLN A 4 -3.09 -8.61 11.85
N GLN A 5 -2.00 -8.16 12.47
CA GLN A 5 -1.73 -6.74 12.50
C GLN A 5 -1.35 -6.19 11.13
N ASN A 6 -0.81 -7.06 10.27
CA ASN A 6 -0.44 -6.63 8.93
C ASN A 6 -1.40 -7.11 7.88
N THR A 7 -2.55 -7.63 8.30
CA THR A 7 -3.54 -8.11 7.34
C THR A 7 -4.45 -6.97 6.92
N LEU A 8 -4.66 -6.85 5.62
CA LEU A 8 -5.55 -5.85 5.09
C LEU A 8 -6.92 -6.48 4.92
N THR A 9 -7.90 -6.00 5.67
CA THR A 9 -9.23 -6.56 5.63
C THR A 9 -10.20 -5.59 4.94
N TYR A 10 -11.34 -6.13 4.56
CA TYR A 10 -12.39 -5.32 3.97
C TYR A 10 -12.79 -4.17 4.90
N GLU A 11 -12.85 -4.45 6.21
CA GLU A 11 -13.24 -3.43 7.17
C GLU A 11 -12.26 -2.26 7.19
N ILE A 12 -10.97 -2.57 7.10
CA ILE A 12 -9.96 -1.53 7.10
C ILE A 12 -10.06 -0.68 5.85
N ILE A 13 -10.26 -1.32 4.71
CA ILE A 13 -10.39 -0.59 3.45
C ILE A 13 -11.62 0.29 3.49
N LYS A 14 -12.72 -0.24 3.99
CA LYS A 14 -13.96 0.53 4.07
C LYS A 14 -13.78 1.75 4.96
N ALA A 15 -13.12 1.57 6.10
CA ALA A 15 -12.89 2.67 7.03
C ALA A 15 -11.98 3.73 6.40
N ALA A 16 -10.97 3.30 5.64
CA ALA A 16 -10.06 4.24 4.99
C ALA A 16 -10.77 5.05 3.93
N VAL A 17 -11.63 4.41 3.15
CA VAL A 17 -12.40 5.11 2.12
C VAL A 17 -13.33 6.12 2.77
N ALA A 18 -13.81 5.82 3.98
CA ALA A 18 -14.68 6.73 4.71
C ALA A 18 -13.90 7.88 5.36
N GLY A 19 -12.59 7.87 5.28
CA GLY A 19 -11.81 8.98 5.81
C GLY A 19 -11.23 8.74 7.20
N GLU A 20 -11.27 7.50 7.71
CA GLU A 20 -10.74 7.21 9.02
C GLU A 20 -9.23 7.17 8.97
N LYS A 21 -8.60 8.02 9.77
CA LYS A 21 -7.15 8.15 9.72
C LYS A 21 -6.44 6.87 10.12
N TRP A 22 -6.94 6.20 11.15
CA TRP A 22 -6.29 4.98 11.63
C TRP A 22 -6.25 3.90 10.54
N ALA A 23 -7.31 3.85 9.73
CA ALA A 23 -7.39 2.85 8.67
C ALA A 23 -6.42 3.18 7.55
N THR A 24 -6.32 4.46 7.22
CA THR A 24 -5.37 4.91 6.20
C THR A 24 -3.95 4.57 6.62
N GLU A 25 -3.62 4.80 7.88
CA GLU A 25 -2.29 4.47 8.37
C GLU A 25 -2.04 2.97 8.33
N ARG A 26 -3.08 2.18 8.57
CA ARG A 26 -2.95 0.74 8.52
C ARG A 26 -2.64 0.27 7.10
N ILE A 27 -3.28 0.88 6.11
CA ILE A 27 -3.02 0.55 4.72
C ILE A 27 -1.60 0.92 4.33
N LEU A 28 -1.14 2.09 4.76
CA LEU A 28 0.23 2.50 4.45
C LEU A 28 1.24 1.53 5.07
N ARG A 29 0.97 1.08 6.29
CA ARG A 29 1.86 0.12 6.94
C ARG A 29 1.87 -1.21 6.21
N TYR A 30 0.72 -1.62 5.72
CA TYR A 30 0.61 -2.87 5.00
C TYR A 30 1.45 -2.84 3.72
N TYR A 31 1.48 -1.70 3.03
CA TYR A 31 2.23 -1.57 1.79
C TYR A 31 3.63 -1.00 1.96
N ASP A 32 4.09 -0.84 3.20
CA ASP A 32 5.37 -0.18 3.41
C ASP A 32 6.52 -0.91 2.72
N ASP A 33 6.59 -2.21 2.85
CA ASP A 33 7.66 -2.97 2.20
C ASP A 33 7.58 -2.87 0.69
N TYR A 34 6.36 -2.88 0.15
CA TYR A 34 6.16 -2.78 -1.28
C TYR A 34 6.62 -1.40 -1.77
N MET A 35 6.27 -0.36 -1.04
CA MET A 35 6.68 0.98 -1.42
C MET A 35 8.19 1.14 -1.34
N THR A 36 8.80 0.54 -0.34
CA THR A 36 10.24 0.58 -0.21
C THR A 36 10.90 -0.10 -1.40
N GLU A 37 10.36 -1.23 -1.81
CA GLU A 37 10.91 -1.94 -2.95
C GLU A 37 10.78 -1.13 -4.23
N LEU A 38 9.65 -0.48 -4.44
CA LEU A 38 9.45 0.36 -5.60
C LEU A 38 10.39 1.56 -5.60
N ALA A 39 10.78 2.04 -4.43
CA ALA A 39 11.65 3.20 -4.31
C ALA A 39 13.13 2.84 -4.21
N THR A 40 13.45 1.56 -4.34
CA THR A 40 14.84 1.12 -4.30
C THR A 40 15.52 1.41 -5.62
N VAL A 41 16.65 2.08 -5.54
CA VAL A 41 17.41 2.51 -6.71
C VAL A 41 18.71 1.72 -6.79
N ARG A 42 19.06 1.28 -8.00
CA ARG A 42 20.33 0.62 -8.25
C ARG A 42 21.13 1.50 -9.17
N GLU A 43 22.29 1.93 -8.69
CA GLU A 43 23.09 2.89 -9.43
C GLU A 43 24.47 2.32 -9.69
N ARG A 44 24.85 2.22 -10.95
CA ARG A 44 26.16 1.70 -11.29
C ARG A 44 27.22 2.76 -11.05
N GLN A 45 28.27 2.39 -10.34
CA GLN A 45 29.34 3.29 -10.02
C GLN A 45 30.44 3.22 -11.07
N PRO A 46 31.30 4.24 -11.15
CA PRO A 46 32.37 4.26 -12.13
C PRO A 46 33.33 3.07 -12.00
N ASP A 47 33.47 2.53 -10.79
CA ASP A 47 34.39 1.39 -10.59
C ASP A 47 33.73 0.05 -10.92
N GLY A 48 32.49 0.07 -11.44
CA GLY A 48 31.82 -1.16 -11.82
C GLY A 48 30.93 -1.75 -10.75
N SER A 49 31.00 -1.21 -9.54
CA SER A 49 30.14 -1.72 -8.48
C SER A 49 28.75 -1.13 -8.62
N VAL A 50 27.80 -1.65 -7.84
CA VAL A 50 26.43 -1.18 -7.85
C VAL A 50 26.06 -0.69 -6.47
N LYS A 51 25.55 0.52 -6.40
CA LYS A 51 25.07 1.09 -5.15
C LYS A 51 23.56 0.90 -5.10
N ILE A 52 23.07 0.34 -3.99
CA ILE A 52 21.64 0.10 -3.83
C ILE A 52 21.17 0.90 -2.61
N TYR A 53 20.13 1.69 -2.81
CA TYR A 53 19.61 2.49 -1.71
C TYR A 53 18.14 2.81 -1.95
N VAL A 54 17.45 3.21 -0.89
CA VAL A 54 16.04 3.58 -0.98
C VAL A 54 15.97 5.09 -1.18
N ASP A 55 15.29 5.51 -2.24
CA ASP A 55 15.05 6.92 -2.50
C ASP A 55 13.87 7.35 -1.66
N GLU A 56 14.15 8.05 -0.56
CA GLU A 56 13.08 8.41 0.37
C GLU A 56 12.08 9.39 -0.23
N ASP A 57 12.53 10.27 -1.11
CA ASP A 57 11.61 11.20 -1.76
C ASP A 57 10.65 10.45 -2.67
N LEU A 58 11.16 9.48 -3.40
CA LEU A 58 10.33 8.66 -4.27
C LEU A 58 9.35 7.84 -3.44
N LYS A 59 9.81 7.28 -2.32
CA LYS A 59 8.93 6.50 -1.46
C LYS A 59 7.80 7.38 -0.95
N GLN A 60 8.11 8.61 -0.58
CA GLN A 60 7.10 9.53 -0.10
C GLN A 60 6.09 9.87 -1.19
N GLU A 61 6.55 10.05 -2.42
CA GLU A 61 5.66 10.30 -3.53
C GLU A 61 4.72 9.14 -3.77
N ILE A 62 5.24 7.93 -3.66
CA ILE A 62 4.42 6.73 -3.83
C ILE A 62 3.35 6.67 -2.75
N ALA A 63 3.73 6.98 -1.50
CA ALA A 63 2.78 6.98 -0.41
C ALA A 63 1.68 8.03 -0.62
N LEU A 64 2.05 9.21 -1.11
CA LEU A 64 1.07 10.24 -1.36
C LEU A 64 0.10 9.84 -2.46
N LYS A 65 0.60 9.18 -3.49
CA LYS A 65 -0.27 8.69 -4.55
C LYS A 65 -1.26 7.68 -4.01
N LEU A 66 -0.80 6.79 -3.16
CA LEU A 66 -1.67 5.81 -2.55
C LEU A 66 -2.75 6.49 -1.72
N LEU A 67 -2.38 7.50 -0.95
CA LEU A 67 -3.34 8.23 -0.14
C LEU A 67 -4.40 8.92 -1.02
N GLU A 68 -3.98 9.45 -2.15
CA GLU A 68 -4.91 10.12 -3.04
C GLU A 68 -5.91 9.17 -3.65
N GLU A 69 -5.51 7.91 -3.86
CA GLU A 69 -6.39 6.96 -4.51
C GLU A 69 -7.34 6.24 -3.56
N ILE A 70 -7.03 6.25 -2.27
CA ILE A 70 -7.89 5.55 -1.32
C ILE A 70 -9.34 5.99 -1.37
N PRO A 71 -9.66 7.29 -1.38
CA PRO A 71 -11.07 7.71 -1.43
C PRO A 71 -11.77 7.30 -2.71
N ASN A 72 -11.00 7.01 -3.76
CA ASN A 72 -11.57 6.66 -5.03
C ASN A 72 -11.68 5.15 -5.24
N PHE A 73 -11.36 4.37 -4.21
CA PHE A 73 -11.44 2.93 -4.34
C PHE A 73 -12.88 2.49 -4.62
N PRO A 74 -13.10 1.62 -5.61
CA PRO A 74 -14.46 1.23 -6.00
C PRO A 74 -15.07 0.22 -5.03
N MET A 75 -15.54 0.73 -3.89
CA MET A 75 -16.07 -0.12 -2.84
C MET A 75 -17.28 -0.95 -3.26
N GLU A 76 -18.18 -0.34 -4.02
CA GLU A 76 -19.36 -1.06 -4.44
C GLU A 76 -19.00 -2.27 -5.29
N GLU A 77 -18.03 -2.07 -6.18
CA GLU A 77 -17.61 -3.14 -7.04
C GLU A 77 -16.90 -4.23 -6.24
N ALA A 78 -16.06 -3.81 -5.29
CA ALA A 78 -15.35 -4.76 -4.46
C ALA A 78 -16.32 -5.57 -3.60
N GLU A 79 -17.36 -4.92 -3.08
CA GLU A 79 -18.35 -5.61 -2.28
C GLU A 79 -19.10 -6.64 -3.10
N ARG A 80 -19.44 -6.29 -4.34
CA ARG A 80 -20.16 -7.22 -5.19
C ARG A 80 -19.30 -8.44 -5.51
N VAL A 81 -18.03 -8.22 -5.80
CA VAL A 81 -17.13 -9.31 -6.10
C VAL A 81 -16.96 -10.22 -4.89
N ALA A 82 -16.85 -9.62 -3.70
CA ALA A 82 -16.69 -10.39 -2.49
C ALA A 82 -17.94 -11.25 -2.22
N GLU A 83 -19.12 -10.69 -2.46
CA GLU A 83 -20.33 -11.45 -2.27
C GLU A 83 -20.43 -12.61 -3.24
N GLU A 84 -20.04 -12.37 -4.50
CA GLU A 84 -20.09 -13.42 -5.49
C GLU A 84 -19.11 -14.53 -5.15
N GLY A 85 -17.94 -14.15 -4.65
CA GLY A 85 -16.97 -15.16 -4.25
C GLY A 85 -17.44 -16.01 -3.11
N GLU A 86 -18.23 -15.41 -2.21
CA GLU A 86 -18.73 -16.17 -1.08
C GLU A 86 -19.89 -17.07 -1.44
N ALA A 87 -20.56 -16.75 -2.53
CA ALA A 87 -21.71 -17.55 -2.93
C ALA A 87 -21.30 -18.94 -3.36
N ASP A 88 -20.06 -19.14 -3.67
CA ASP A 88 -19.60 -20.47 -4.03
C ASP A 88 -19.45 -21.32 -2.79
#